data_095ca17c0ec4c267a81caaf5638b00a4
#
_entry.id   095ca17c0ec4c267a81caaf5638b00a4
#
_cell.length_a   1.000
_cell.length_b   1.000
_cell.length_c   1.000
_cell.angle_alpha   90.00
_cell.angle_beta   90.00
_cell.angle_gamma   90.00
#
_symmetry.space_group_name_H-M   'P 1'
#
loop_
_entity.id
_entity.type
_entity.pdbx_description
1 polymer ?
#
loop_
_entity_poly.entity_id
_entity_poly.type
_entity_poly.pdbx_seq_one_letter_code
_entity_poly.pdbx_strand_id
1 'polypeptide(L)'
;MAAVYQIIEGIITTVLAKQYRSSFAYKNGITNAFLCSFYRVATLGSGSGVAAIIYLGEQGIEYGGGFGLYMIQYALHKMSIALFSAILFVMNWEFMKSWFGDYAGLLAGGYAVTLVITIGLFLFCCSKKFHRLIFRLLDIVNQKFHGRFEIMEAEIKRQCMMLEDASKHLLKNKKAEEKY
;
A
#
# COMPACT_ATOMS: atom_id res chain seq x y z
N MET A 1 -6.62 -9.57 20.67
CA MET A 1 -6.89 -8.71 19.51
C MET A 1 -5.75 -8.68 18.49
N ALA A 2 -4.48 -8.42 18.88
CA ALA A 2 -3.36 -8.34 17.92
C ALA A 2 -3.14 -9.62 17.10
N ALA A 3 -3.18 -10.81 17.70
CA ALA A 3 -2.99 -12.07 16.98
C ALA A 3 -4.06 -12.33 15.90
N VAL A 4 -5.33 -12.02 16.21
CA VAL A 4 -6.42 -12.17 15.23
C VAL A 4 -6.20 -11.26 14.03
N TYR A 5 -5.78 -10.04 14.27
CA TYR A 5 -5.43 -9.09 13.21
C TYR A 5 -4.30 -9.65 12.31
N GLN A 6 -3.23 -10.21 12.89
CA GLN A 6 -2.13 -10.80 12.12
C GLN A 6 -2.56 -12.01 11.29
N ILE A 7 -3.48 -12.82 11.81
CA ILE A 7 -4.02 -13.95 11.04
C ILE A 7 -4.82 -13.44 9.83
N ILE A 8 -5.66 -12.43 10.01
CA ILE A 8 -6.43 -11.82 8.92
C ILE A 8 -5.48 -11.21 7.87
N GLU A 9 -4.47 -10.45 8.31
CA GLU A 9 -3.45 -9.87 7.44
C GLU A 9 -2.70 -10.96 6.65
N GLY A 10 -2.37 -12.07 7.31
CA GLY A 10 -1.74 -13.25 6.68
C GLY A 10 -2.62 -13.94 5.64
N ILE A 11 -3.94 -14.02 5.89
CA ILE A 11 -4.90 -14.54 4.92
C ILE A 11 -4.95 -13.64 3.68
N ILE A 12 -5.02 -12.32 3.86
CA ILE A 12 -5.00 -11.35 2.75
C ILE A 12 -3.71 -11.49 1.95
N THR A 13 -2.55 -11.56 2.63
CA THR A 13 -1.26 -11.82 1.98
C THR A 13 -1.30 -13.09 1.16
N THR A 14 -1.87 -14.17 1.68
CA THR A 14 -1.97 -15.46 0.98
C THR A 14 -2.83 -15.36 -0.28
N VAL A 15 -3.99 -14.70 -0.19
CA VAL A 15 -4.90 -14.52 -1.34
C VAL A 15 -4.20 -13.74 -2.45
N LEU A 16 -3.48 -12.68 -2.10
CA LEU A 16 -2.72 -11.90 -3.06
C LEU A 16 -1.52 -12.69 -3.63
N ALA A 17 -0.78 -13.42 -2.79
CA ALA A 17 0.39 -14.22 -3.17
C ALA A 17 0.04 -15.39 -4.09
N LYS A 18 -1.13 -16.00 -3.91
CA LYS A 18 -1.62 -17.11 -4.79
C LYS A 18 -1.79 -16.68 -6.24
N GLN A 19 -1.93 -15.41 -6.52
CA GLN A 19 -2.00 -14.90 -7.90
C GLN A 19 -0.64 -14.93 -8.61
N TYR A 20 0.45 -14.95 -7.85
CA TYR A 20 1.82 -15.11 -8.36
C TYR A 20 2.26 -16.57 -8.32
N ARG A 21 1.86 -17.28 -7.27
CA ARG A 21 2.20 -18.69 -7.06
C ARG A 21 1.00 -19.42 -6.46
N SER A 22 0.31 -20.22 -7.25
CA SER A 22 -0.90 -20.97 -6.85
C SER A 22 -0.67 -21.90 -5.65
N SER A 23 0.56 -22.44 -5.50
CA SER A 23 0.95 -23.31 -4.39
C SER A 23 1.31 -22.59 -3.09
N PHE A 24 1.13 -21.26 -3.00
CA PHE A 24 1.46 -20.50 -1.79
C PHE A 24 0.54 -20.88 -0.62
N ALA A 25 1.14 -21.37 0.47
CA ALA A 25 0.40 -21.89 1.60
C ALA A 25 -0.06 -20.78 2.58
N TYR A 26 -1.20 -20.97 3.22
CA TYR A 26 -1.71 -20.05 4.25
C TYR A 26 -0.74 -19.84 5.41
N LYS A 27 -0.01 -20.89 5.79
CA LYS A 27 1.05 -20.82 6.80
C LYS A 27 2.08 -19.76 6.45
N ASN A 28 2.50 -19.67 5.20
CA ASN A 28 3.52 -18.72 4.74
C ASN A 28 3.00 -17.28 4.79
N GLY A 29 1.73 -17.04 4.43
CA GLY A 29 1.13 -15.70 4.56
C GLY A 29 1.02 -15.25 6.01
N ILE A 30 0.60 -16.15 6.91
CA ILE A 30 0.53 -15.85 8.34
C ILE A 30 1.92 -15.58 8.90
N THR A 31 2.92 -16.40 8.57
CA THR A 31 4.32 -16.19 8.99
C THR A 31 4.82 -14.84 8.50
N ASN A 32 4.54 -14.48 7.23
CA ASN A 32 4.91 -13.16 6.68
C ASN A 32 4.29 -12.00 7.49
N ALA A 33 3.01 -12.11 7.87
CA ALA A 33 2.32 -11.07 8.64
C ALA A 33 2.97 -10.88 10.03
N PHE A 34 3.27 -11.98 10.72
CA PHE A 34 3.97 -11.92 12.02
C PHE A 34 5.39 -11.35 11.89
N LEU A 35 6.13 -11.77 10.86
CA LEU A 35 7.46 -11.25 10.55
C LEU A 35 7.42 -9.74 10.29
N CYS A 36 6.51 -9.28 9.44
CA CYS A 36 6.31 -7.86 9.16
C CYS A 36 5.97 -7.07 10.42
N SER A 37 5.13 -7.62 11.28
CA SER A 37 4.76 -6.99 12.54
C SER A 37 5.93 -6.87 13.49
N PHE A 38 6.74 -7.92 13.62
CA PHE A 38 7.95 -7.91 14.41
C PHE A 38 8.93 -6.84 13.92
N TYR A 39 9.24 -6.83 12.62
CA TYR A 39 10.17 -5.84 12.05
C TYR A 39 9.62 -4.42 12.11
N ARG A 40 8.30 -4.23 12.00
CA ARG A 40 7.65 -2.92 12.18
C ARG A 40 7.94 -2.34 13.57
N VAL A 41 7.88 -3.16 14.61
CA VAL A 41 8.19 -2.74 15.98
C VAL A 41 9.69 -2.55 16.17
N ALA A 42 10.49 -3.52 15.72
CA ALA A 42 11.94 -3.53 15.92
C ALA A 42 12.67 -2.38 15.20
N THR A 43 12.13 -1.89 14.07
CA THR A 43 12.74 -0.85 13.24
C THR A 43 11.95 0.46 13.21
N LEU A 44 11.04 0.68 14.18
CA LEU A 44 10.16 1.84 14.24
C LEU A 44 9.39 2.10 12.93
N GLY A 45 8.97 1.01 12.27
CA GLY A 45 8.12 1.04 11.09
C GLY A 45 8.82 0.86 9.75
N SER A 46 10.13 1.09 9.63
CA SER A 46 10.84 1.10 8.34
C SER A 46 11.15 -0.28 7.77
N GLY A 47 11.36 -1.30 8.60
CA GLY A 47 11.85 -2.62 8.18
C GLY A 47 10.78 -3.60 7.68
N SER A 48 9.50 -3.34 7.91
CA SER A 48 8.42 -4.30 7.60
C SER A 48 8.30 -4.62 6.12
N GLY A 49 8.48 -3.63 5.24
CA GLY A 49 8.41 -3.82 3.79
C GLY A 49 9.58 -4.66 3.27
N VAL A 50 10.78 -4.38 3.74
CA VAL A 50 12.00 -5.14 3.36
C VAL A 50 11.87 -6.60 3.82
N ALA A 51 11.44 -6.82 5.06
CA ALA A 51 11.21 -8.17 5.59
C ALA A 51 10.17 -8.94 4.78
N ALA A 52 9.05 -8.29 4.39
CA ALA A 52 8.03 -8.89 3.55
C ALA A 52 8.58 -9.33 2.19
N ILE A 53 9.33 -8.45 1.52
CA ILE A 53 9.85 -8.71 0.18
C ILE A 53 10.87 -9.85 0.21
N ILE A 54 11.78 -9.85 1.19
CA ILE A 54 12.79 -10.91 1.35
C ILE A 54 12.09 -12.25 1.61
N TYR A 55 11.17 -12.30 2.57
CA TYR A 55 10.46 -13.53 2.91
C TYR A 55 9.64 -14.08 1.73
N LEU A 56 8.91 -13.22 1.01
CA LEU A 56 8.15 -13.62 -0.18
C LEU A 56 9.09 -14.11 -1.29
N GLY A 57 10.29 -13.51 -1.42
CA GLY A 57 11.34 -13.97 -2.33
C GLY A 57 11.82 -15.38 -2.01
N GLU A 58 12.08 -15.70 -0.73
CA GLU A 58 12.42 -17.05 -0.26
C GLU A 58 11.30 -18.06 -0.53
N GLN A 59 10.04 -17.63 -0.54
CA GLN A 59 8.90 -18.45 -0.88
C GLN A 59 8.68 -18.60 -2.41
N GLY A 60 9.62 -18.09 -3.23
CA GLY A 60 9.62 -18.23 -4.69
C GLY A 60 8.71 -17.24 -5.44
N ILE A 61 8.40 -16.11 -4.81
CA ILE A 61 7.79 -14.97 -5.48
C ILE A 61 8.93 -14.02 -5.89
N GLU A 62 9.03 -13.67 -7.16
CA GLU A 62 10.03 -12.74 -7.64
C GLU A 62 10.03 -11.42 -6.83
N TYR A 63 11.20 -10.86 -6.52
CA TYR A 63 11.31 -9.66 -5.66
C TYR A 63 10.46 -8.48 -6.14
N GLY A 64 10.35 -8.28 -7.47
CA GLY A 64 9.46 -7.27 -8.06
C GLY A 64 7.98 -7.53 -7.77
N GLY A 65 7.55 -8.79 -7.87
CA GLY A 65 6.21 -9.23 -7.50
C GLY A 65 5.94 -9.08 -6.01
N GLY A 66 6.91 -9.44 -5.16
CA GLY A 66 6.85 -9.28 -3.71
C GLY A 66 6.71 -7.81 -3.29
N PHE A 67 7.46 -6.91 -3.93
CA PHE A 67 7.34 -5.46 -3.72
C PHE A 67 5.94 -4.96 -4.11
N GLY A 68 5.46 -5.33 -5.30
CA GLY A 68 4.13 -4.94 -5.78
C GLY A 68 3.01 -5.44 -4.85
N LEU A 69 3.11 -6.71 -4.41
CA LEU A 69 2.17 -7.31 -3.47
C LEU A 69 2.13 -6.54 -2.14
N TYR A 70 3.31 -6.27 -1.55
CA TYR A 70 3.41 -5.51 -0.31
C TYR A 70 2.82 -4.11 -0.44
N MET A 71 3.11 -3.39 -1.53
CA MET A 71 2.60 -2.04 -1.76
C MET A 71 1.09 -2.00 -1.93
N ILE A 72 0.50 -2.97 -2.66
CA ILE A 72 -0.95 -3.08 -2.81
C ILE A 72 -1.61 -3.40 -1.47
N GLN A 73 -1.06 -4.35 -0.71
CA GLN A 73 -1.56 -4.68 0.64
C GLN A 73 -1.49 -3.47 1.56
N TYR A 74 -0.39 -2.72 1.54
CA TYR A 74 -0.23 -1.49 2.32
C TYR A 74 -1.24 -0.41 1.93
N ALA A 75 -1.47 -0.20 0.64
CA ALA A 75 -2.44 0.78 0.13
C ALA A 75 -3.87 0.40 0.54
N LEU A 76 -4.28 -0.87 0.40
CA LEU A 76 -5.58 -1.38 0.83
C LEU A 76 -5.79 -1.20 2.34
N HIS A 77 -4.77 -1.51 3.14
CA HIS A 77 -4.81 -1.33 4.59
C HIS A 77 -5.01 0.14 4.97
N LYS A 78 -4.25 1.06 4.36
CA LYS A 78 -4.41 2.50 4.58
C LYS A 78 -5.77 3.03 4.16
N MET A 79 -6.30 2.56 3.02
CA MET A 79 -7.65 2.91 2.55
C MET A 79 -8.74 2.43 3.52
N SER A 80 -8.61 1.20 4.04
CA SER A 80 -9.57 0.66 5.01
C SER A 80 -9.60 1.48 6.30
N ILE A 81 -8.42 1.84 6.84
CA ILE A 81 -8.32 2.70 8.01
C ILE A 81 -8.92 4.08 7.73
N ALA A 82 -8.59 4.68 6.59
CA ALA A 82 -9.07 5.99 6.22
C ALA A 82 -10.60 6.02 6.08
N LEU A 83 -11.21 5.01 5.44
CA LEU A 83 -12.65 4.87 5.32
C LEU A 83 -13.33 4.72 6.67
N PHE A 84 -12.83 3.80 7.51
CA PHE A 84 -13.39 3.57 8.83
C PHE A 84 -13.30 4.82 9.71
N SER A 85 -12.15 5.48 9.71
CA SER A 85 -11.97 6.73 10.45
C SER A 85 -12.87 7.85 9.92
N ALA A 86 -13.10 7.94 8.60
CA ALA A 86 -14.02 8.91 8.01
C ALA A 86 -15.45 8.72 8.52
N ILE A 87 -15.92 7.47 8.51
CA ILE A 87 -17.26 7.12 9.01
C ILE A 87 -17.39 7.52 10.48
N LEU A 88 -16.43 7.12 11.32
CA LEU A 88 -16.44 7.46 12.74
C LEU A 88 -16.38 8.98 12.98
N PHE A 89 -15.57 9.70 12.21
CA PHE A 89 -15.43 11.14 12.33
C PHE A 89 -16.75 11.85 11.99
N VAL A 90 -17.41 11.45 10.91
CA VAL A 90 -18.70 12.02 10.49
C VAL A 90 -19.80 11.67 11.51
N MET A 91 -19.87 10.42 11.96
CA MET A 91 -20.88 9.99 12.93
C MET A 91 -20.75 10.67 14.30
N ASN A 92 -19.54 11.02 14.70
CA ASN A 92 -19.26 11.64 16.00
C ASN A 92 -18.93 13.14 15.89
N TRP A 93 -19.32 13.80 14.80
CA TRP A 93 -18.97 15.20 14.57
C TRP A 93 -19.41 16.15 15.68
N GLU A 94 -20.66 16.02 16.17
CA GLU A 94 -21.20 16.84 17.25
C GLU A 94 -20.44 16.62 18.57
N PHE A 95 -20.09 15.36 18.86
CA PHE A 95 -19.27 15.03 20.01
C PHE A 95 -17.87 15.66 19.91
N MET A 96 -17.23 15.55 18.74
CA MET A 96 -15.93 16.17 18.48
C MET A 96 -15.98 17.68 18.66
N LYS A 97 -17.03 18.34 18.14
CA LYS A 97 -17.24 19.76 18.24
C LYS A 97 -17.46 20.21 19.69
N SER A 98 -18.20 19.43 20.51
CA SER A 98 -18.42 19.74 21.92
C SER A 98 -17.15 19.63 22.76
N TRP A 99 -16.23 18.71 22.42
CA TRP A 99 -14.97 18.52 23.16
C TRP A 99 -13.85 19.43 22.73
N PHE A 100 -13.72 19.69 21.42
CA PHE A 100 -12.61 20.45 20.85
C PHE A 100 -12.97 21.89 20.50
N GLY A 101 -14.25 22.29 20.59
CA GLY A 101 -14.70 23.65 20.31
C GLY A 101 -14.18 24.17 18.96
N ASP A 102 -13.53 25.31 18.98
CA ASP A 102 -12.98 25.96 17.77
C ASP A 102 -11.87 25.14 17.08
N TYR A 103 -11.20 24.23 17.80
CA TYR A 103 -10.16 23.35 17.23
C TYR A 103 -10.73 22.19 16.41
N ALA A 104 -12.04 21.92 16.47
CA ALA A 104 -12.66 20.87 15.68
C ALA A 104 -12.45 21.06 14.18
N GLY A 105 -12.46 22.31 13.70
CA GLY A 105 -12.15 22.65 12.30
C GLY A 105 -10.70 22.34 11.91
N LEU A 106 -9.74 22.58 12.78
CA LEU A 106 -8.33 22.26 12.56
C LEU A 106 -8.12 20.74 12.47
N LEU A 107 -8.78 19.96 13.34
CA LEU A 107 -8.75 18.50 13.30
C LEU A 107 -9.36 17.96 12.00
N ALA A 108 -10.50 18.51 11.56
CA ALA A 108 -11.13 18.17 10.29
C ALA A 108 -10.19 18.45 9.10
N GLY A 109 -9.52 19.61 9.10
CA GLY A 109 -8.54 19.98 8.08
C GLY A 109 -7.35 19.02 8.04
N GLY A 110 -6.76 18.70 9.19
CA GLY A 110 -5.67 17.71 9.30
C GLY A 110 -6.09 16.33 8.81
N TYR A 111 -7.32 15.90 9.13
CA TYR A 111 -7.86 14.65 8.65
C TYR A 111 -8.10 14.66 7.13
N ALA A 112 -8.62 15.76 6.57
CA ALA A 112 -8.81 15.92 5.13
C ALA A 112 -7.48 15.81 4.36
N VAL A 113 -6.41 16.41 4.87
CA VAL A 113 -5.05 16.26 4.30
C VAL A 113 -4.61 14.80 4.31
N THR A 114 -4.81 14.08 5.41
CA THR A 114 -4.48 12.65 5.52
C THR A 114 -5.27 11.81 4.52
N LEU A 115 -6.57 12.10 4.32
CA LEU A 115 -7.40 11.46 3.31
C LEU A 115 -6.86 11.68 1.89
N VAL A 116 -6.51 12.92 1.54
CA VAL A 116 -5.95 13.26 0.23
C VAL A 116 -4.66 12.49 -0.03
N ILE A 117 -3.75 12.42 0.95
CA ILE A 117 -2.51 11.65 0.85
C ILE A 117 -2.80 10.16 0.67
N THR A 118 -3.75 9.60 1.43
CA THR A 118 -4.12 8.17 1.35
C THR A 118 -4.74 7.83 0.00
N ILE A 119 -5.65 8.67 -0.51
CA ILE A 119 -6.25 8.52 -1.84
C ILE A 119 -5.16 8.63 -2.92
N GLY A 120 -4.25 9.60 -2.80
CA GLY A 120 -3.10 9.76 -3.69
C GLY A 120 -2.22 8.51 -3.74
N LEU A 121 -1.90 7.93 -2.58
CA LEU A 121 -1.15 6.68 -2.48
C LEU A 121 -1.87 5.51 -3.16
N PHE A 122 -3.18 5.39 -2.94
CA PHE A 122 -3.99 4.34 -3.56
C PHE A 122 -4.04 4.49 -5.08
N LEU A 123 -4.25 5.70 -5.58
CA LEU A 123 -4.22 6.00 -7.01
C LEU A 123 -2.83 5.73 -7.61
N PHE A 124 -1.77 6.03 -6.87
CA PHE A 124 -0.40 5.68 -7.27
C PHE A 124 -0.22 4.17 -7.43
N CYS A 125 -0.75 3.35 -6.52
CA CYS A 125 -0.65 1.89 -6.62
C CYS A 125 -1.50 1.29 -7.74
N CYS A 126 -2.67 1.90 -8.06
CA CYS A 126 -3.68 1.26 -8.91
C CYS A 126 -3.89 1.92 -10.28
N SER A 127 -3.45 3.18 -10.48
CA SER A 127 -3.82 3.96 -11.66
C SER A 127 -2.65 4.26 -12.60
N LYS A 128 -2.69 3.65 -13.81
CA LYS A 128 -1.74 3.95 -14.90
C LYS A 128 -1.76 5.42 -15.36
N LYS A 129 -2.92 6.09 -15.26
CA LYS A 129 -3.04 7.51 -15.61
C LYS A 129 -2.27 8.36 -14.61
N PHE A 130 -2.29 7.96 -13.35
CA PHE A 130 -1.57 8.64 -12.27
C PHE A 130 -0.06 8.46 -12.39
N HIS A 131 0.43 7.26 -12.79
CA HIS A 131 1.84 7.04 -13.12
C HIS A 131 2.33 7.99 -14.23
N ARG A 132 1.54 8.14 -15.31
CA ARG A 132 1.88 9.09 -16.40
C ARG A 132 1.91 10.54 -15.92
N LEU A 133 1.03 10.93 -15.00
CA LEU A 133 1.02 12.28 -14.41
C LEU A 133 2.31 12.51 -13.60
N ILE A 134 2.68 11.54 -12.76
CA ILE A 134 3.90 11.62 -11.94
C ILE A 134 5.14 11.69 -12.83
N PHE A 135 5.24 10.86 -13.88
CA PHE A 135 6.36 10.92 -14.82
C PHE A 135 6.47 12.27 -15.48
N ARG A 136 5.34 12.86 -15.91
CA ARG A 136 5.33 14.21 -16.48
C ARG A 136 5.78 15.27 -15.47
N LEU A 137 5.38 15.15 -14.21
CA LEU A 137 5.83 16.06 -13.14
C LEU A 137 7.33 15.89 -12.85
N LEU A 138 7.83 14.65 -12.80
CA LEU A 138 9.25 14.35 -12.62
C LEU A 138 10.09 14.90 -13.77
N ASP A 139 9.64 14.74 -15.02
CA ASP A 139 10.30 15.30 -16.20
C ASP A 139 10.40 16.84 -16.11
N ILE A 140 9.31 17.52 -15.68
CA ILE A 140 9.28 18.98 -15.49
C ILE A 140 10.26 19.40 -14.38
N VAL A 141 10.27 18.69 -13.27
CA VAL A 141 11.16 18.97 -12.13
C VAL A 141 12.61 18.73 -12.55
N ASN A 142 12.90 17.62 -13.25
CA ASN A 142 14.25 17.29 -13.68
C ASN A 142 14.81 18.29 -14.71
N GLN A 143 13.96 18.76 -15.63
CA GLN A 143 14.30 19.85 -16.54
C GLN A 143 14.66 21.16 -15.80
N LYS A 144 13.92 21.48 -14.74
CA LYS A 144 14.14 22.71 -13.96
C LYS A 144 15.40 22.64 -13.08
N PHE A 145 15.81 21.45 -12.67
CA PHE A 145 16.97 21.21 -11.80
C PHE A 145 18.21 20.63 -12.52
N HIS A 146 18.29 20.78 -13.85
CA HIS A 146 19.47 20.42 -14.66
C HIS A 146 19.95 18.97 -14.51
N GLY A 147 19.03 18.01 -14.50
CA GLY A 147 19.39 16.57 -14.51
C GLY A 147 19.89 16.00 -13.18
N ARG A 148 19.84 16.77 -12.10
CA ARG A 148 20.36 16.35 -10.79
C ARG A 148 19.63 15.15 -10.16
N PHE A 149 18.46 14.79 -10.68
CA PHE A 149 17.59 13.75 -10.15
C PHE A 149 17.41 12.55 -11.10
N GLU A 150 18.27 12.40 -12.13
CA GLU A 150 18.16 11.29 -13.11
C GLU A 150 18.16 9.90 -12.46
N ILE A 151 19.01 9.68 -11.44
CA ILE A 151 19.09 8.39 -10.75
C ILE A 151 17.78 8.12 -9.96
N MET A 152 17.24 9.15 -9.32
CA MET A 152 15.99 9.04 -8.56
C MET A 152 14.80 8.85 -9.50
N GLU A 153 14.78 9.52 -10.64
CA GLU A 153 13.78 9.37 -11.70
C GLU A 153 13.77 7.95 -12.27
N ALA A 154 14.95 7.39 -12.57
CA ALA A 154 15.10 6.03 -13.07
C ALA A 154 14.60 5.01 -12.04
N GLU A 155 14.90 5.19 -10.75
CA GLU A 155 14.46 4.30 -9.69
C GLU A 155 12.94 4.37 -9.48
N ILE A 156 12.35 5.57 -9.48
CA ILE A 156 10.90 5.76 -9.39
C ILE A 156 10.19 5.12 -10.61
N LYS A 157 10.73 5.32 -11.83
CA LYS A 157 10.19 4.67 -13.04
C LYS A 157 10.24 3.15 -12.93
N ARG A 158 11.33 2.59 -12.41
CA ARG A 158 11.48 1.15 -12.18
C ARG A 158 10.45 0.62 -11.19
N GLN A 159 10.26 1.30 -10.06
CA GLN A 159 9.28 0.93 -9.03
C GLN A 159 7.83 1.04 -9.55
N CYS A 160 7.52 2.08 -10.33
CA CYS A 160 6.21 2.22 -10.97
C CYS A 160 5.93 1.10 -11.98
N MET A 161 6.92 0.67 -12.77
CA MET A 161 6.76 -0.45 -13.69
C MET A 161 6.50 -1.76 -12.94
N MET A 162 7.21 -2.01 -11.84
CA MET A 162 6.97 -3.20 -10.99
C MET A 162 5.56 -3.19 -10.39
N LEU A 163 5.06 -2.03 -9.94
CA LEU A 163 3.69 -1.87 -9.45
C LEU A 163 2.64 -2.08 -10.56
N GLU A 164 2.91 -1.58 -11.76
CA GLU A 164 2.02 -1.78 -12.91
C GLU A 164 1.92 -3.25 -13.30
N ASP A 165 3.03 -3.96 -13.34
CA ASP A 165 3.05 -5.38 -13.65
C ASP A 165 2.38 -6.21 -12.55
N ALA A 166 2.61 -5.88 -11.28
CA ALA A 166 1.91 -6.47 -10.15
C ALA A 166 0.40 -6.27 -10.26
N SER A 167 -0.06 -5.06 -10.54
CA SER A 167 -1.49 -4.76 -10.68
C SER A 167 -2.13 -5.43 -11.91
N LYS A 168 -1.39 -5.57 -13.03
CA LYS A 168 -1.86 -6.30 -14.21
C LYS A 168 -2.01 -7.79 -13.92
N HIS A 169 -1.07 -8.40 -13.21
CA HIS A 169 -1.16 -9.80 -12.79
C HIS A 169 -2.41 -10.04 -11.95
N LEU A 170 -2.68 -9.15 -10.99
CA LEU A 170 -3.87 -9.21 -10.14
C LEU A 170 -5.19 -9.12 -10.93
N LEU A 171 -5.26 -8.22 -11.91
CA LEU A 171 -6.47 -8.00 -12.72
C LEU A 171 -6.69 -9.08 -13.80
N LYS A 172 -5.61 -9.66 -14.33
CA LYS A 172 -5.69 -10.68 -15.38
C LYS A 172 -6.20 -12.01 -14.83
N ASN A 173 -5.75 -12.40 -13.63
CA ASN A 173 -6.20 -13.64 -12.98
C ASN A 173 -7.68 -13.56 -12.57
N LYS A 174 -8.16 -12.39 -12.10
CA LYS A 174 -9.57 -12.21 -11.77
C LYS A 174 -10.50 -12.42 -12.98
N LYS A 175 -10.08 -12.01 -14.18
CA LYS A 175 -10.84 -12.26 -15.43
C LYS A 175 -10.81 -13.72 -15.90
N ALA A 176 -9.84 -14.50 -15.46
CA ALA A 176 -9.77 -15.93 -15.77
C ALA A 176 -10.65 -16.76 -14.84
N GLU A 177 -10.79 -16.37 -13.57
CA GLU A 177 -11.69 -17.03 -12.60
C GLU A 177 -13.18 -16.73 -12.86
N GLU A 178 -13.52 -15.57 -13.42
CA GLU A 178 -14.91 -15.22 -13.79
C GLU A 178 -15.45 -15.99 -15.03
N LYS A 179 -14.60 -16.79 -15.69
CA LYS A 179 -14.93 -17.52 -16.92
C LYS A 179 -15.17 -19.02 -16.70
N TYR A 180 -15.06 -19.50 -15.46
CA TYR A 180 -15.37 -20.88 -15.04
C TYR A 180 -16.44 -20.86 -13.94
#